data_446825f9099a29fa9f804ced499a6b6c
#
_entry.id   446825f9099a29fa9f804ced499a6b6c
#
_cell.length_a   1.000
_cell.length_b   1.000
_cell.length_c   1.000
_cell.angle_alpha   90.00
_cell.angle_beta   90.00
_cell.angle_gamma   90.00
#
_symmetry.space_group_name_H-M   'P 1'
#
loop_
_entity.id
_entity.type
_entity.pdbx_description
1 polymer ?
#
loop_
_entity_poly.entity_id
_entity_poly.type
_entity_poly.pdbx_seq_one_letter_code
_entity_poly.pdbx_strand_id
1 'polypeptide(L)'
;MAVLPTSLDDLPVFDLSLVGILAKLLFFIPTIVLAIYIVFNEIVRLRARIPKLPGPLGYPLLGSLPSLRGTATSDEYRIWAERYGDVFQVQLGNVTAVVVNSTAAARALFIGQREATNSRPVFYVLHKKVQQGGPVTSIGTSPWNESCKRRRKVAATALNKTSTESYFPILDLESRAFILDILSSCKGGKASVDVLDLTRKFALNLSLTLAYGTRVEDVKDLHRDLVISEIIYIEEEISKFRNPTSNFSNYIPLLRPLDTVAGWLGLQKGSHMADVGKRRYAYHNVLQEKLRRDIADGVDRPCIQGNVLKDPEAKGLTEGELLSIGLSMLAGADTTKRSLMWAILLLAHRPDIQEKAYQAIRDADPSLLESPYAARSKVEYVDAFTKEVGRYFVVQRLALPKATYSQVHWKGATIPANTLLFLNSWACTRDPSVFSDPNTFAPERWMDGDQTANRHQYAFGIGGRMCVASHVATKALYAVFLHLIAHFQILPAEDTMDPIVADPIEGLLTRENPIAGPKARTVRFVPRNADAIRRMLSSGS
;
A
#
# COMPACT_ATOMS: atom_id res chain seq x y z
N MET A 1 -68.63 -23.91 7.38
CA MET A 1 -68.53 -25.39 7.32
C MET A 1 -67.77 -25.71 6.03
N ALA A 2 -66.47 -25.93 6.10
CA ALA A 2 -65.69 -26.41 4.98
C ALA A 2 -65.81 -27.92 4.91
N VAL A 3 -66.36 -28.43 3.80
CA VAL A 3 -66.49 -29.85 3.52
C VAL A 3 -65.13 -30.43 3.27
N LEU A 4 -64.64 -31.31 4.11
CA LEU A 4 -63.44 -32.11 3.88
C LEU A 4 -63.70 -33.11 2.74
N PRO A 5 -62.76 -33.31 1.79
CA PRO A 5 -62.97 -34.32 0.73
C PRO A 5 -62.99 -35.73 1.33
N THR A 6 -63.93 -36.51 0.90
CA THR A 6 -64.26 -37.81 1.46
C THR A 6 -63.63 -39.01 0.73
N SER A 7 -62.72 -38.79 -0.22
CA SER A 7 -61.94 -39.87 -0.84
C SER A 7 -60.54 -39.44 -1.17
N LEU A 8 -59.58 -40.37 -1.05
CA LEU A 8 -58.15 -40.17 -1.48
C LEU A 8 -58.00 -40.02 -3.00
N ASP A 9 -59.05 -40.24 -3.76
CA ASP A 9 -59.06 -40.16 -5.22
C ASP A 9 -59.27 -38.72 -5.75
N ASP A 10 -59.66 -37.78 -4.86
CA ASP A 10 -59.85 -36.35 -5.21
C ASP A 10 -58.61 -35.49 -5.00
N LEU A 11 -57.47 -36.07 -4.66
CA LEU A 11 -56.20 -35.36 -4.66
C LEU A 11 -55.74 -35.18 -6.09
N PRO A 12 -55.30 -33.97 -6.52
CA PRO A 12 -54.79 -33.75 -7.87
C PRO A 12 -53.60 -34.71 -8.06
N VAL A 13 -53.72 -35.65 -8.99
CA VAL A 13 -52.63 -36.51 -9.42
C VAL A 13 -51.55 -35.60 -9.96
N PHE A 14 -50.52 -35.33 -9.16
CA PHE A 14 -49.34 -34.63 -9.63
C PHE A 14 -48.76 -35.45 -10.77
N ASP A 15 -48.88 -34.96 -12.00
CA ASP A 15 -48.34 -35.61 -13.19
C ASP A 15 -46.80 -35.61 -13.07
N LEU A 16 -46.26 -36.75 -12.63
CA LEU A 16 -44.83 -36.98 -12.47
C LEU A 16 -44.06 -36.76 -13.80
N SER A 17 -44.76 -36.82 -14.93
CA SER A 17 -44.19 -36.53 -16.23
C SER A 17 -43.94 -35.03 -16.42
N LEU A 18 -44.89 -34.18 -15.95
CA LEU A 18 -44.78 -32.74 -16.01
C LEU A 18 -43.70 -32.22 -15.05
N VAL A 19 -43.60 -32.78 -13.86
CA VAL A 19 -42.55 -32.46 -12.87
C VAL A 19 -41.19 -32.84 -13.43
N GLY A 20 -41.07 -34.00 -14.10
CA GLY A 20 -39.84 -34.43 -14.74
C GLY A 20 -39.40 -33.51 -15.93
N ILE A 21 -40.37 -33.04 -16.71
CA ILE A 21 -40.11 -32.10 -17.82
C ILE A 21 -39.69 -30.73 -17.25
N LEU A 22 -40.39 -30.21 -16.24
CA LEU A 22 -40.06 -28.94 -15.57
C LEU A 22 -38.67 -28.99 -14.94
N ALA A 23 -38.32 -30.09 -14.25
CA ALA A 23 -36.99 -30.28 -13.67
C ALA A 23 -35.90 -30.30 -14.73
N LYS A 24 -36.13 -30.96 -15.87
CA LYS A 24 -35.19 -30.92 -17.01
C LYS A 24 -35.05 -29.53 -17.61
N LEU A 25 -36.17 -28.80 -17.80
CA LEU A 25 -36.12 -27.42 -18.30
C LEU A 25 -35.40 -26.48 -17.35
N LEU A 26 -35.64 -26.60 -16.04
CA LEU A 26 -34.96 -25.83 -14.98
C LEU A 26 -33.46 -26.13 -14.93
N PHE A 27 -32.99 -27.28 -15.37
CA PHE A 27 -31.58 -27.63 -15.43
C PHE A 27 -30.95 -27.25 -16.78
N PHE A 28 -31.58 -27.63 -17.89
CA PHE A 28 -31.00 -27.48 -19.23
C PHE A 28 -31.00 -26.02 -19.73
N ILE A 29 -32.07 -25.23 -19.45
CA ILE A 29 -32.13 -23.83 -19.90
C ILE A 29 -31.02 -23.00 -19.27
N PRO A 30 -30.81 -22.97 -17.93
CA PRO A 30 -29.70 -22.25 -17.32
C PRO A 30 -28.33 -22.74 -17.81
N THR A 31 -28.18 -24.05 -18.05
CA THR A 31 -26.92 -24.64 -18.55
C THR A 31 -26.59 -24.15 -19.96
N ILE A 32 -27.59 -24.12 -20.85
CA ILE A 32 -27.43 -23.62 -22.23
C ILE A 32 -27.14 -22.12 -22.20
N VAL A 33 -27.88 -21.34 -21.40
CA VAL A 33 -27.67 -19.90 -21.25
C VAL A 33 -26.26 -19.61 -20.74
N LEU A 34 -25.80 -20.38 -19.75
CA LEU A 34 -24.44 -20.26 -19.22
C LEU A 34 -23.39 -20.62 -20.29
N ALA A 35 -23.61 -21.68 -21.07
CA ALA A 35 -22.70 -22.07 -22.16
C ALA A 35 -22.61 -20.97 -23.23
N ILE A 36 -23.74 -20.41 -23.65
CA ILE A 36 -23.79 -19.27 -24.59
C ILE A 36 -23.06 -18.06 -24.01
N TYR A 37 -23.32 -17.76 -22.74
CA TYR A 37 -22.63 -16.66 -22.04
C TYR A 37 -21.11 -16.88 -22.03
N ILE A 38 -20.64 -18.09 -21.72
CA ILE A 38 -19.21 -18.42 -21.69
C ILE A 38 -18.57 -18.20 -23.07
N VAL A 39 -19.20 -18.71 -24.13
CA VAL A 39 -18.70 -18.57 -25.51
C VAL A 39 -18.66 -17.10 -25.92
N PHE A 40 -19.76 -16.39 -25.71
CA PHE A 40 -19.84 -14.95 -26.04
C PHE A 40 -18.80 -14.14 -25.26
N ASN A 41 -18.71 -14.38 -23.95
CA ASN A 41 -17.74 -13.70 -23.08
C ASN A 41 -16.29 -13.95 -23.53
N GLU A 42 -15.98 -15.20 -23.95
CA GLU A 42 -14.64 -15.53 -24.44
C GLU A 42 -14.32 -14.83 -25.76
N ILE A 43 -15.27 -14.72 -26.68
CA ILE A 43 -15.10 -13.94 -27.91
C ILE A 43 -14.82 -12.46 -27.59
N VAL A 44 -15.57 -11.87 -26.67
CA VAL A 44 -15.37 -10.47 -26.23
C VAL A 44 -14.00 -10.30 -25.60
N ARG A 45 -13.61 -11.21 -24.71
CA ARG A 45 -12.31 -11.23 -24.04
C ARG A 45 -11.14 -11.30 -25.01
N LEU A 46 -11.22 -12.18 -25.99
CA LEU A 46 -10.17 -12.33 -27.00
C LEU A 46 -10.10 -11.11 -27.93
N ARG A 47 -11.25 -10.51 -28.27
CA ARG A 47 -11.30 -9.26 -29.07
C ARG A 47 -10.80 -8.04 -28.31
N ALA A 48 -10.88 -8.04 -26.99
CA ALA A 48 -10.36 -6.97 -26.13
C ALA A 48 -8.82 -6.98 -26.02
N ARG A 49 -8.14 -7.99 -26.56
CA ARG A 49 -6.67 -8.02 -26.58
C ARG A 49 -6.13 -6.90 -27.45
N ILE A 50 -5.04 -6.29 -26.98
CA ILE A 50 -4.35 -5.20 -27.67
C ILE A 50 -3.49 -5.81 -28.79
N PRO A 51 -3.73 -5.46 -30.07
CA PRO A 51 -2.92 -5.95 -31.18
C PRO A 51 -1.44 -5.60 -31.02
N LYS A 52 -0.55 -6.48 -31.47
CA LYS A 52 0.91 -6.33 -31.40
C LYS A 52 1.50 -6.27 -29.99
N LEU A 53 0.70 -6.40 -28.94
CA LEU A 53 1.21 -6.51 -27.58
C LEU A 53 1.19 -7.99 -27.14
N PRO A 54 2.36 -8.60 -26.83
CA PRO A 54 2.43 -9.98 -26.40
C PRO A 54 1.79 -10.20 -25.03
N GLY A 55 1.54 -11.44 -24.67
CA GLY A 55 1.05 -11.83 -23.36
C GLY A 55 0.29 -13.15 -23.35
N PRO A 56 0.08 -13.77 -22.18
CA PRO A 56 -0.62 -15.04 -22.05
C PRO A 56 -2.08 -14.94 -22.50
N LEU A 57 -2.63 -16.03 -23.03
CA LEU A 57 -4.05 -16.11 -23.38
C LEU A 57 -4.93 -16.24 -22.13
N GLY A 58 -4.41 -16.92 -21.11
CA GLY A 58 -5.14 -17.22 -19.89
C GLY A 58 -6.23 -18.28 -20.05
N TYR A 59 -6.96 -18.53 -18.98
CA TYR A 59 -8.08 -19.48 -18.93
C TYR A 59 -9.40 -18.82 -19.38
N PRO A 60 -10.34 -19.59 -19.97
CA PRO A 60 -11.66 -19.07 -20.26
C PRO A 60 -12.32 -18.43 -19.02
N LEU A 61 -13.03 -17.33 -19.20
CA LEU A 61 -13.67 -16.48 -18.16
C LEU A 61 -12.70 -15.85 -17.15
N LEU A 62 -11.69 -16.56 -16.71
CA LEU A 62 -10.81 -16.18 -15.60
C LEU A 62 -9.56 -15.44 -16.06
N GLY A 63 -9.17 -15.59 -17.34
CA GLY A 63 -7.92 -15.04 -17.84
C GLY A 63 -6.71 -15.62 -17.09
N SER A 64 -5.81 -14.76 -16.66
CA SER A 64 -4.58 -15.14 -15.94
C SER A 64 -4.74 -15.19 -14.41
N LEU A 65 -5.94 -14.91 -13.87
CA LEU A 65 -6.17 -14.89 -12.42
C LEU A 65 -5.78 -16.21 -11.71
N PRO A 66 -6.09 -17.41 -12.26
CA PRO A 66 -5.69 -18.66 -11.62
C PRO A 66 -4.17 -18.83 -11.52
N SER A 67 -3.42 -18.40 -12.54
CA SER A 67 -1.95 -18.48 -12.55
C SER A 67 -1.29 -17.52 -11.54
N LEU A 68 -2.00 -16.51 -11.09
CA LEU A 68 -1.50 -15.51 -10.13
C LEU A 68 -1.88 -15.84 -8.69
N ARG A 69 -2.78 -16.79 -8.48
CA ARG A 69 -3.25 -17.16 -7.14
C ARG A 69 -2.16 -17.88 -6.36
N GLY A 70 -1.93 -17.44 -5.12
CA GLY A 70 -0.91 -18.02 -4.23
C GLY A 70 0.53 -17.60 -4.57
N THR A 71 0.72 -16.79 -5.63
CA THR A 71 2.05 -16.31 -6.04
C THR A 71 2.31 -14.87 -5.57
N ALA A 72 3.58 -14.50 -5.53
CA ALA A 72 3.97 -13.09 -5.47
C ALA A 72 3.77 -12.48 -6.87
N THR A 73 2.58 -11.93 -7.15
CA THR A 73 2.17 -11.46 -8.48
C THR A 73 3.22 -10.59 -9.19
N SER A 74 3.95 -9.77 -8.43
CA SER A 74 5.02 -8.93 -8.98
C SER A 74 6.22 -9.73 -9.48
N ASP A 75 6.56 -10.82 -8.81
CA ASP A 75 7.65 -11.69 -9.21
C ASP A 75 7.22 -12.59 -10.39
N GLU A 76 5.99 -13.08 -10.36
CA GLU A 76 5.41 -13.82 -11.48
C GLU A 76 5.39 -12.97 -12.76
N TYR A 77 5.02 -11.68 -12.67
CA TYR A 77 5.10 -10.78 -13.82
C TYR A 77 6.54 -10.50 -14.27
N ARG A 78 7.51 -10.51 -13.37
CA ARG A 78 8.93 -10.40 -13.72
C ARG A 78 9.39 -11.64 -14.53
N ILE A 79 9.00 -12.83 -14.09
CA ILE A 79 9.28 -14.08 -14.81
C ILE A 79 8.59 -14.08 -16.18
N TRP A 80 7.34 -13.65 -16.25
CA TRP A 80 6.64 -13.56 -17.55
C TRP A 80 7.27 -12.56 -18.52
N ALA A 81 7.93 -11.52 -18.00
CA ALA A 81 8.64 -10.55 -18.83
C ALA A 81 9.80 -11.18 -19.61
N GLU A 82 10.43 -12.25 -19.11
CA GLU A 82 11.47 -13.00 -19.81
C GLU A 82 10.91 -13.63 -21.10
N ARG A 83 9.64 -14.03 -21.10
CA ARG A 83 8.97 -14.65 -22.25
C ARG A 83 8.26 -13.66 -23.15
N TYR A 84 7.61 -12.65 -22.56
CA TYR A 84 6.71 -11.74 -23.29
C TYR A 84 7.33 -10.35 -23.51
N GLY A 85 8.50 -10.09 -22.97
CA GLY A 85 9.18 -8.79 -23.05
C GLY A 85 8.76 -7.80 -21.97
N ASP A 86 9.40 -6.64 -21.95
CA ASP A 86 9.30 -5.61 -20.90
C ASP A 86 7.89 -5.07 -20.67
N VAL A 87 7.08 -5.06 -21.72
CA VAL A 87 5.68 -4.62 -21.66
C VAL A 87 4.83 -5.68 -22.33
N PHE A 88 3.92 -6.25 -21.59
CA PHE A 88 3.00 -7.26 -22.08
C PHE A 88 1.59 -7.06 -21.52
N GLN A 89 0.62 -7.69 -22.16
CA GLN A 89 -0.77 -7.66 -21.70
C GLN A 89 -1.14 -8.93 -20.95
N VAL A 90 -2.00 -8.79 -19.95
CA VAL A 90 -2.65 -9.89 -19.25
C VAL A 90 -4.16 -9.71 -19.27
N GLN A 91 -4.89 -10.80 -19.32
CA GLN A 91 -6.33 -10.77 -19.13
C GLN A 91 -6.64 -11.15 -17.69
N LEU A 92 -7.24 -10.24 -16.94
CA LEU A 92 -7.74 -10.50 -15.59
C LEU A 92 -9.26 -10.61 -15.69
N GLY A 93 -9.79 -11.84 -15.83
CA GLY A 93 -11.17 -12.01 -16.22
C GLY A 93 -11.45 -11.25 -17.53
N ASN A 94 -12.42 -10.34 -17.52
CA ASN A 94 -12.81 -9.53 -18.69
C ASN A 94 -12.01 -8.23 -18.85
N VAL A 95 -11.04 -7.96 -17.96
CA VAL A 95 -10.28 -6.71 -17.99
C VAL A 95 -8.90 -6.97 -18.59
N THR A 96 -8.57 -6.26 -19.66
CA THR A 96 -7.21 -6.22 -20.19
C THR A 96 -6.36 -5.28 -19.36
N ALA A 97 -5.25 -5.79 -18.87
CA ALA A 97 -4.24 -5.01 -18.17
C ALA A 97 -2.90 -5.06 -18.90
N VAL A 98 -2.11 -4.01 -18.83
CA VAL A 98 -0.75 -3.93 -19.34
C VAL A 98 0.21 -3.87 -18.17
N VAL A 99 1.24 -4.72 -18.22
CA VAL A 99 2.27 -4.80 -17.17
C VAL A 99 3.58 -4.25 -17.74
N VAL A 100 4.20 -3.36 -16.98
CA VAL A 100 5.46 -2.66 -17.33
C VAL A 100 6.55 -3.12 -16.38
N ASN A 101 7.59 -3.80 -16.90
CA ASN A 101 8.58 -4.55 -16.11
C ASN A 101 10.02 -4.04 -16.22
N SER A 102 10.33 -3.05 -17.06
CA SER A 102 11.67 -2.49 -17.15
C SER A 102 11.68 -1.01 -16.88
N THR A 103 12.82 -0.51 -16.46
CA THR A 103 13.09 0.90 -16.21
C THR A 103 12.90 1.75 -17.47
N ALA A 104 13.39 1.27 -18.60
CA ALA A 104 13.26 1.97 -19.88
C ALA A 104 11.79 2.11 -20.29
N ALA A 105 11.02 1.02 -20.21
CA ALA A 105 9.59 1.02 -20.51
C ALA A 105 8.79 1.90 -19.53
N ALA A 106 9.10 1.83 -18.24
CA ALA A 106 8.45 2.66 -17.22
C ALA A 106 8.66 4.16 -17.49
N ARG A 107 9.85 4.57 -17.86
CA ARG A 107 10.13 5.96 -18.21
C ARG A 107 9.42 6.39 -19.50
N ALA A 108 9.46 5.57 -20.55
CA ALA A 108 8.81 5.87 -21.83
C ALA A 108 7.30 6.04 -21.68
N LEU A 109 6.65 5.20 -20.87
CA LEU A 109 5.21 5.21 -20.70
C LEU A 109 4.74 6.20 -19.64
N PHE A 110 5.37 6.25 -18.45
CA PHE A 110 4.86 7.02 -17.32
C PHE A 110 5.49 8.42 -17.17
N ILE A 111 6.63 8.70 -17.83
CA ILE A 111 7.20 10.03 -17.93
C ILE A 111 6.95 10.58 -19.34
N GLY A 112 7.37 9.88 -20.39
CA GLY A 112 7.25 10.33 -21.77
C GLY A 112 5.81 10.55 -22.22
N GLN A 113 4.86 9.72 -21.73
CA GLN A 113 3.43 9.81 -22.02
C GLN A 113 2.60 10.06 -20.75
N ARG A 114 3.13 10.90 -19.83
CA ARG A 114 2.56 11.13 -18.50
C ARG A 114 1.11 11.60 -18.51
N GLU A 115 0.72 12.44 -19.48
CA GLU A 115 -0.63 12.99 -19.56
C GLU A 115 -1.65 11.90 -19.85
N ALA A 116 -1.28 10.94 -20.70
CA ALA A 116 -2.10 9.79 -21.03
C ALA A 116 -2.16 8.72 -19.92
N THR A 117 -1.22 8.72 -18.96
CA THR A 117 -1.08 7.65 -17.95
C THR A 117 -1.33 8.12 -16.51
N ASN A 118 -1.89 9.32 -16.32
CA ASN A 118 -2.11 9.90 -14.99
C ASN A 118 -3.40 9.45 -14.31
N SER A 119 -4.29 8.68 -14.95
CA SER A 119 -5.54 8.26 -14.32
C SER A 119 -5.37 7.06 -13.40
N ARG A 120 -6.42 6.76 -12.62
CA ARG A 120 -6.56 5.55 -11.80
C ARG A 120 -7.81 4.79 -12.23
N PRO A 121 -7.78 3.45 -12.19
CA PRO A 121 -8.94 2.65 -12.47
C PRO A 121 -10.01 2.80 -11.39
N VAL A 122 -11.27 2.69 -11.79
CA VAL A 122 -12.40 2.60 -10.88
C VAL A 122 -12.68 1.12 -10.63
N PHE A 123 -12.21 0.60 -9.50
CA PHE A 123 -12.47 -0.77 -9.10
C PHE A 123 -13.86 -0.93 -8.47
N TYR A 124 -14.55 -2.00 -8.87
CA TYR A 124 -15.91 -2.28 -8.37
C TYR A 124 -15.95 -2.44 -6.85
N VAL A 125 -15.05 -3.23 -6.27
CA VAL A 125 -15.04 -3.46 -4.82
C VAL A 125 -14.77 -2.15 -4.07
N LEU A 126 -13.63 -1.51 -4.32
CA LEU A 126 -13.24 -0.32 -3.56
C LEU A 126 -14.19 0.86 -3.78
N HIS A 127 -14.49 1.20 -5.04
CA HIS A 127 -15.20 2.44 -5.35
C HIS A 127 -16.72 2.31 -5.30
N LYS A 128 -17.29 1.11 -5.62
CA LYS A 128 -18.76 0.93 -5.68
C LYS A 128 -19.32 0.26 -4.42
N LYS A 129 -18.55 -0.64 -3.77
CA LYS A 129 -19.05 -1.36 -2.58
C LYS A 129 -18.56 -0.72 -1.28
N VAL A 130 -17.26 -0.44 -1.14
CA VAL A 130 -16.71 0.15 0.09
C VAL A 130 -17.07 1.63 0.18
N GLN A 131 -16.80 2.42 -0.86
CA GLN A 131 -17.04 3.86 -0.84
C GLN A 131 -18.48 4.25 -1.22
N GLN A 132 -19.28 3.32 -1.73
CA GLN A 132 -20.69 3.49 -2.13
C GLN A 132 -20.94 4.74 -2.99
N GLY A 133 -19.98 5.10 -3.85
CA GLY A 133 -20.10 6.32 -4.64
C GLY A 133 -19.97 7.62 -3.83
N GLY A 134 -19.44 7.52 -2.60
CA GLY A 134 -19.16 8.69 -1.76
C GLY A 134 -18.38 9.76 -2.52
N PRO A 135 -18.48 11.04 -2.11
CA PRO A 135 -18.17 12.19 -2.97
C PRO A 135 -16.71 12.22 -3.41
N VAL A 136 -15.78 11.66 -2.63
CA VAL A 136 -14.35 11.70 -2.98
C VAL A 136 -13.58 10.50 -2.43
N THR A 137 -12.75 9.90 -3.27
CA THR A 137 -11.78 8.86 -2.88
C THR A 137 -10.46 9.47 -2.40
N SER A 138 -9.59 8.69 -1.75
CA SER A 138 -8.23 9.16 -1.42
C SER A 138 -7.50 9.63 -2.68
N ILE A 139 -6.60 10.59 -2.57
CA ILE A 139 -5.82 11.12 -3.69
C ILE A 139 -5.11 9.99 -4.46
N GLY A 140 -4.59 9.00 -3.74
CA GLY A 140 -3.86 7.88 -4.33
C GLY A 140 -4.69 7.02 -5.29
N THR A 141 -5.99 6.86 -5.04
CA THR A 141 -6.91 5.98 -5.80
C THR A 141 -7.90 6.74 -6.68
N SER A 142 -7.92 8.08 -6.63
CA SER A 142 -8.83 8.91 -7.43
C SER A 142 -8.51 8.86 -8.93
N PRO A 143 -9.49 8.70 -9.81
CA PRO A 143 -9.36 9.00 -11.23
C PRO A 143 -8.84 10.43 -11.47
N TRP A 144 -8.26 10.67 -12.65
CA TRP A 144 -7.73 11.97 -13.01
C TRP A 144 -8.86 12.92 -13.45
N ASN A 145 -9.18 13.88 -12.61
CA ASN A 145 -10.18 14.92 -12.86
C ASN A 145 -9.79 16.20 -12.11
N GLU A 146 -10.54 17.27 -12.26
CA GLU A 146 -10.24 18.58 -11.66
C GLU A 146 -10.18 18.51 -10.12
N SER A 147 -11.09 17.77 -9.47
CA SER A 147 -11.05 17.55 -8.03
C SER A 147 -9.74 16.85 -7.58
N CYS A 148 -9.32 15.82 -8.31
CA CYS A 148 -8.04 15.16 -8.02
C CYS A 148 -6.84 16.10 -8.21
N LYS A 149 -6.86 16.96 -9.24
CA LYS A 149 -5.80 17.94 -9.49
C LYS A 149 -5.70 18.96 -8.36
N ARG A 150 -6.83 19.54 -7.92
CA ARG A 150 -6.88 20.51 -6.80
C ARG A 150 -6.31 19.89 -5.52
N ARG A 151 -6.81 18.71 -5.11
CA ARG A 151 -6.35 18.02 -3.90
C ARG A 151 -4.87 17.67 -3.96
N ARG A 152 -4.37 17.20 -5.11
CA ARG A 152 -2.94 16.93 -5.30
C ARG A 152 -2.09 18.18 -5.24
N LYS A 153 -2.55 19.30 -5.79
CA LYS A 153 -1.84 20.59 -5.73
C LYS A 153 -1.64 20.98 -4.26
N VAL A 154 -2.72 21.00 -3.47
CA VAL A 154 -2.66 21.35 -2.04
C VAL A 154 -1.75 20.38 -1.28
N ALA A 155 -1.92 19.06 -1.44
CA ALA A 155 -1.08 18.07 -0.79
C ALA A 155 0.40 18.19 -1.21
N ALA A 156 0.68 18.45 -2.49
CA ALA A 156 2.05 18.61 -2.99
C ALA A 156 2.72 19.88 -2.44
N THR A 157 1.98 20.98 -2.30
CA THR A 157 2.49 22.21 -1.67
C THR A 157 2.83 21.97 -0.20
N ALA A 158 1.95 21.30 0.54
CA ALA A 158 2.18 20.99 1.96
C ALA A 158 3.31 19.97 2.20
N LEU A 159 3.66 19.15 1.21
CA LEU A 159 4.61 18.04 1.34
C LEU A 159 5.84 18.17 0.43
N ASN A 160 6.07 19.34 -0.17
CA ASN A 160 7.26 19.57 -0.96
C ASN A 160 8.54 19.59 -0.08
N LYS A 161 9.71 19.63 -0.69
CA LYS A 161 10.99 19.58 0.03
C LYS A 161 11.11 20.70 1.06
N THR A 162 10.75 21.93 0.72
CA THR A 162 10.82 23.09 1.62
C THR A 162 9.84 22.96 2.79
N SER A 163 8.59 22.58 2.52
CA SER A 163 7.59 22.38 3.58
C SER A 163 7.96 21.20 4.50
N THR A 164 8.67 20.20 3.99
CA THR A 164 9.13 19.06 4.80
C THR A 164 10.05 19.49 5.94
N GLU A 165 10.82 20.55 5.78
CA GLU A 165 11.71 21.07 6.83
C GLU A 165 10.94 21.58 8.04
N SER A 166 9.74 22.12 7.86
CA SER A 166 8.88 22.54 8.97
C SER A 166 8.36 21.38 9.81
N TYR A 167 8.39 20.16 9.28
CA TYR A 167 7.96 18.95 9.98
C TYR A 167 9.11 18.20 10.67
N PHE A 168 10.37 18.64 10.54
CA PHE A 168 11.49 17.97 11.21
C PHE A 168 11.29 17.80 12.73
N PRO A 169 10.73 18.75 13.48
CA PRO A 169 10.45 18.53 14.90
C PRO A 169 9.51 17.34 15.15
N ILE A 170 8.55 17.09 14.25
CA ILE A 170 7.65 15.94 14.33
C ILE A 170 8.44 14.65 14.05
N LEU A 171 9.29 14.64 13.00
CA LEU A 171 10.10 13.48 12.65
C LEU A 171 11.07 13.10 13.77
N ASP A 172 11.70 14.10 14.40
CA ASP A 172 12.59 13.92 15.55
C ASP A 172 11.83 13.42 16.78
N LEU A 173 10.65 13.97 17.07
CA LEU A 173 9.78 13.54 18.16
C LEU A 173 9.40 12.06 18.02
N GLU A 174 8.89 11.65 16.86
CA GLU A 174 8.39 10.29 16.67
C GLU A 174 9.54 9.27 16.58
N SER A 175 10.69 9.64 16.01
CA SER A 175 11.87 8.76 16.00
C SER A 175 12.42 8.54 17.43
N ARG A 176 12.48 9.58 18.26
CA ARG A 176 12.87 9.46 19.68
C ARG A 176 11.87 8.63 20.49
N ALA A 177 10.57 8.85 20.28
CA ALA A 177 9.52 8.05 20.93
C ALA A 177 9.67 6.57 20.58
N PHE A 178 10.02 6.23 19.33
CA PHE A 178 10.28 4.87 18.91
C PHE A 178 11.50 4.27 19.65
N ILE A 179 12.58 5.04 19.83
CA ILE A 179 13.76 4.58 20.59
C ILE A 179 13.42 4.35 22.06
N LEU A 180 12.59 5.20 22.67
CA LEU A 180 12.12 5.04 24.05
C LEU A 180 11.28 3.75 24.20
N ASP A 181 10.38 3.49 23.25
CA ASP A 181 9.55 2.28 23.26
C ASP A 181 10.42 1.02 23.18
N ILE A 182 11.46 1.01 22.32
CA ILE A 182 12.43 -0.09 22.23
C ILE A 182 13.21 -0.24 23.54
N LEU A 183 13.73 0.85 24.09
CA LEU A 183 14.52 0.83 25.33
C LEU A 183 13.70 0.25 26.50
N SER A 184 12.42 0.60 26.57
CA SER A 184 11.48 0.10 27.58
C SER A 184 11.19 -1.41 27.40
N SER A 185 11.20 -1.92 26.16
CA SER A 185 10.83 -3.28 25.82
C SER A 185 12.00 -4.26 25.87
N CYS A 186 13.23 -3.81 25.55
CA CYS A 186 14.39 -4.69 25.33
C CYS A 186 15.03 -5.26 26.60
N LYS A 187 14.67 -4.77 27.79
CA LYS A 187 15.24 -5.22 29.09
C LYS A 187 16.76 -5.28 29.08
N GLY A 188 17.42 -4.23 28.59
CA GLY A 188 18.86 -4.18 28.47
C GLY A 188 19.47 -5.18 27.47
N GLY A 189 18.72 -5.61 26.48
CA GLY A 189 19.17 -6.56 25.45
C GLY A 189 18.90 -8.04 25.77
N LYS A 190 18.26 -8.34 26.89
CA LYS A 190 17.94 -9.72 27.32
C LYS A 190 16.61 -10.22 26.74
N ALA A 191 15.70 -9.34 26.35
CA ALA A 191 14.40 -9.72 25.84
C ALA A 191 14.39 -9.71 24.30
N SER A 192 13.73 -10.72 23.72
CA SER A 192 13.24 -10.66 22.35
C SER A 192 12.07 -9.71 22.27
N VAL A 193 12.05 -8.83 21.27
CA VAL A 193 11.07 -7.78 21.08
C VAL A 193 10.31 -8.02 19.79
N ASP A 194 8.97 -8.13 19.87
CA ASP A 194 8.11 -8.08 18.70
C ASP A 194 8.00 -6.62 18.21
N VAL A 195 8.49 -6.36 17.01
CA VAL A 195 8.55 -5.00 16.47
C VAL A 195 7.24 -4.52 15.83
N LEU A 196 6.21 -5.39 15.76
CA LEU A 196 4.98 -5.07 15.03
C LEU A 196 4.27 -3.83 15.59
N ASP A 197 3.97 -3.82 16.88
CA ASP A 197 3.23 -2.71 17.50
C ASP A 197 4.10 -1.46 17.68
N LEU A 198 5.41 -1.63 17.90
CA LEU A 198 6.37 -0.52 17.94
C LEU A 198 6.42 0.20 16.58
N THR A 199 6.61 -0.54 15.50
CA THR A 199 6.64 0.02 14.14
C THR A 199 5.27 0.55 13.69
N ARG A 200 4.18 -0.06 14.17
CA ARG A 200 2.81 0.41 13.94
C ARG A 200 2.57 1.74 14.61
N LYS A 201 2.93 1.90 15.89
CA LYS A 201 2.83 3.16 16.61
C LYS A 201 3.61 4.28 15.92
N PHE A 202 4.89 4.02 15.58
CA PHE A 202 5.71 4.99 14.86
C PHE A 202 5.05 5.45 13.55
N ALA A 203 4.65 4.52 12.70
CA ALA A 203 4.10 4.83 11.39
C ALA A 203 2.71 5.51 11.47
N LEU A 204 1.89 5.09 12.43
CA LEU A 204 0.58 5.69 12.67
C LEU A 204 0.73 7.11 13.23
N ASN A 205 1.61 7.31 14.22
CA ASN A 205 1.90 8.63 14.78
C ASN A 205 2.44 9.58 13.73
N LEU A 206 3.41 9.13 12.92
CA LEU A 206 3.90 9.94 11.82
C LEU A 206 2.74 10.46 10.94
N SER A 207 1.81 9.58 10.60
CA SER A 207 0.65 9.94 9.76
C SER A 207 -0.37 10.82 10.50
N LEU A 208 -0.70 10.52 11.75
CA LEU A 208 -1.66 11.26 12.55
C LEU A 208 -1.16 12.65 12.95
N THR A 209 0.10 12.74 13.40
CA THR A 209 0.70 14.01 13.80
C THR A 209 0.86 14.95 12.60
N LEU A 210 1.37 14.41 11.47
CA LEU A 210 1.47 15.20 10.24
C LEU A 210 0.11 15.62 9.68
N ALA A 211 -0.90 14.73 9.73
CA ALA A 211 -2.22 15.04 9.17
C ALA A 211 -3.06 15.93 10.07
N TYR A 212 -3.14 15.63 11.38
CA TYR A 212 -4.12 16.18 12.30
C TYR A 212 -3.55 16.75 13.60
N GLY A 213 -2.22 16.72 13.81
CA GLY A 213 -1.60 17.14 15.06
C GLY A 213 -1.91 16.23 16.27
N THR A 214 -2.48 15.06 16.02
CA THR A 214 -2.88 14.07 17.04
C THR A 214 -1.90 12.91 17.06
N ARG A 215 -1.59 12.36 18.24
CA ARG A 215 -0.66 11.23 18.40
C ARG A 215 -1.11 10.25 19.48
N VAL A 216 -0.58 9.04 19.42
CA VAL A 216 -0.71 7.95 20.40
C VAL A 216 0.49 8.02 21.34
N GLU A 217 0.27 8.11 22.64
CA GLU A 217 1.38 8.27 23.59
C GLU A 217 1.99 6.91 23.98
N ASP A 218 1.19 5.91 24.35
CA ASP A 218 1.66 4.57 24.76
C ASP A 218 1.34 3.53 23.67
N VAL A 219 2.23 2.55 23.50
CA VAL A 219 2.00 1.40 22.61
C VAL A 219 0.72 0.63 22.97
N LYS A 220 0.38 0.57 24.26
CA LYS A 220 -0.85 -0.09 24.75
C LYS A 220 -2.13 0.59 24.24
N ASP A 221 -2.07 1.87 23.95
CA ASP A 221 -3.22 2.63 23.45
C ASP A 221 -3.61 2.23 22.02
N LEU A 222 -2.72 1.58 21.27
CA LEU A 222 -3.06 0.97 19.97
C LEU A 222 -4.25 0.01 20.07
N HIS A 223 -4.41 -0.63 21.23
CA HIS A 223 -5.44 -1.65 21.48
C HIS A 223 -6.51 -1.19 22.49
N ARG A 224 -6.23 -0.16 23.30
CA ARG A 224 -7.13 0.33 24.36
C ARG A 224 -7.95 1.53 23.93
N ASP A 225 -7.39 2.41 23.14
CA ASP A 225 -8.11 3.56 22.61
C ASP A 225 -9.04 3.10 21.49
N LEU A 226 -10.34 3.39 21.65
CA LEU A 226 -11.37 2.95 20.72
C LEU A 226 -11.21 3.56 19.32
N VAL A 227 -10.79 4.81 19.22
CA VAL A 227 -10.60 5.49 17.94
C VAL A 227 -9.34 4.96 17.23
N ILE A 228 -8.27 4.75 17.98
CA ILE A 228 -6.99 4.26 17.42
C ILE A 228 -7.11 2.81 16.96
N SER A 229 -7.71 1.93 17.77
CA SER A 229 -7.95 0.54 17.40
C SER A 229 -8.90 0.43 16.19
N GLU A 230 -9.89 1.32 16.09
CA GLU A 230 -10.79 1.44 14.95
C GLU A 230 -10.03 1.84 13.67
N ILE A 231 -9.18 2.85 13.74
CA ILE A 231 -8.34 3.29 12.60
C ILE A 231 -7.48 2.12 12.10
N ILE A 232 -6.82 1.40 13.01
CA ILE A 232 -5.97 0.25 12.66
C ILE A 232 -6.79 -0.81 11.93
N TYR A 233 -7.90 -1.23 12.50
CA TYR A 233 -8.76 -2.26 11.92
C TYR A 233 -9.28 -1.85 10.53
N ILE A 234 -9.82 -0.64 10.40
CA ILE A 234 -10.40 -0.16 9.14
C ILE A 234 -9.36 -0.01 8.04
N GLU A 235 -8.17 0.54 8.33
CA GLU A 235 -7.13 0.69 7.30
C GLU A 235 -6.54 -0.66 6.87
N GLU A 236 -6.49 -1.67 7.75
CA GLU A 236 -6.13 -3.05 7.37
C GLU A 236 -7.18 -3.66 6.44
N GLU A 237 -8.48 -3.48 6.71
CA GLU A 237 -9.56 -3.93 5.81
C GLU A 237 -9.53 -3.20 4.46
N ILE A 238 -9.33 -1.90 4.46
CA ILE A 238 -9.19 -1.10 3.23
C ILE A 238 -7.98 -1.58 2.39
N SER A 239 -6.88 -1.97 3.03
CA SER A 239 -5.73 -2.53 2.33
C SER A 239 -6.08 -3.82 1.58
N LYS A 240 -6.89 -4.71 2.18
CA LYS A 240 -7.40 -5.93 1.51
C LYS A 240 -8.29 -5.60 0.30
N PHE A 241 -9.17 -4.59 0.42
CA PHE A 241 -10.05 -4.18 -0.67
C PHE A 241 -9.31 -3.47 -1.81
N ARG A 242 -8.14 -2.90 -1.55
CA ARG A 242 -7.25 -2.32 -2.56
C ARG A 242 -6.47 -3.36 -3.36
N ASN A 243 -6.42 -4.61 -2.91
CA ASN A 243 -5.66 -5.65 -3.60
C ASN A 243 -6.22 -5.88 -5.01
N PRO A 244 -5.42 -5.64 -6.07
CA PRO A 244 -5.90 -5.74 -7.44
C PRO A 244 -6.10 -7.18 -7.91
N THR A 245 -5.50 -8.19 -7.25
CA THR A 245 -5.52 -9.58 -7.71
C THR A 245 -6.39 -10.50 -6.89
N SER A 246 -6.82 -10.09 -5.68
CA SER A 246 -7.65 -10.92 -4.78
C SER A 246 -9.15 -10.65 -4.91
N ASN A 247 -9.54 -9.50 -5.47
CA ASN A 247 -10.94 -9.08 -5.56
C ASN A 247 -11.52 -9.38 -6.95
N PHE A 248 -11.89 -10.63 -7.20
CA PHE A 248 -12.30 -11.11 -8.53
C PHE A 248 -13.53 -10.40 -9.10
N SER A 249 -14.45 -9.90 -8.28
CA SER A 249 -15.60 -9.09 -8.73
C SER A 249 -15.18 -7.80 -9.45
N ASN A 250 -13.92 -7.34 -9.28
CA ASN A 250 -13.38 -6.24 -10.06
C ASN A 250 -13.28 -6.60 -11.56
N TYR A 251 -13.00 -7.86 -11.87
CA TYR A 251 -12.61 -8.35 -13.18
C TYR A 251 -13.63 -9.27 -13.84
N ILE A 252 -14.48 -9.94 -13.06
CA ILE A 252 -15.47 -10.89 -13.51
C ILE A 252 -16.87 -10.38 -13.17
N PRO A 253 -17.56 -9.71 -14.12
CA PRO A 253 -18.88 -9.12 -13.87
C PRO A 253 -19.94 -10.13 -13.40
N LEU A 254 -19.82 -11.40 -13.84
CA LEU A 254 -20.71 -12.51 -13.43
C LEU A 254 -20.74 -12.74 -11.92
N LEU A 255 -19.66 -12.40 -11.19
CA LEU A 255 -19.60 -12.53 -9.73
C LEU A 255 -20.34 -11.40 -8.99
N ARG A 256 -20.62 -10.27 -9.63
CA ARG A 256 -21.22 -9.08 -8.98
C ARG A 256 -22.64 -9.31 -8.48
N PRO A 257 -23.56 -10.00 -9.21
CA PRO A 257 -24.88 -10.35 -8.69
C PRO A 257 -24.79 -11.25 -7.45
N LEU A 258 -23.82 -12.18 -7.40
CA LEU A 258 -23.62 -13.07 -6.24
C LEU A 258 -23.25 -12.27 -4.98
N ASP A 259 -22.44 -11.21 -5.09
CA ASP A 259 -22.13 -10.31 -3.98
C ASP A 259 -23.39 -9.60 -3.47
N THR A 260 -24.36 -9.32 -4.33
CA THR A 260 -25.64 -8.66 -3.97
C THR A 260 -26.61 -9.65 -3.31
N VAL A 261 -26.75 -10.85 -3.87
CA VAL A 261 -27.58 -11.92 -3.32
C VAL A 261 -27.04 -12.37 -1.94
N ALA A 262 -25.73 -12.52 -1.84
CA ALA A 262 -25.09 -12.84 -0.55
C ALA A 262 -25.37 -11.77 0.52
N GLY A 263 -25.44 -10.48 0.12
CA GLY A 263 -25.85 -9.40 1.00
C GLY A 263 -27.32 -9.50 1.45
N TRP A 264 -28.23 -9.91 0.56
CA TRP A 264 -29.66 -10.12 0.89
C TRP A 264 -29.86 -11.32 1.81
N LEU A 265 -29.07 -12.37 1.64
CA LEU A 265 -29.12 -13.56 2.48
C LEU A 265 -28.41 -13.38 3.83
N GLY A 266 -27.95 -12.16 4.17
CA GLY A 266 -27.24 -11.89 5.42
C GLY A 266 -25.83 -12.50 5.48
N LEU A 267 -25.34 -13.05 4.36
CA LEU A 267 -23.97 -13.51 4.25
C LEU A 267 -23.05 -12.29 4.25
N GLN A 268 -22.23 -12.16 5.28
CA GLN A 268 -21.57 -10.94 5.79
C GLN A 268 -20.74 -10.10 4.80
N LYS A 269 -20.36 -10.61 3.63
CA LYS A 269 -19.36 -9.98 2.78
C LYS A 269 -19.80 -8.65 2.15
N GLY A 270 -21.04 -8.50 1.76
CA GLY A 270 -21.55 -7.28 1.09
C GLY A 270 -21.85 -6.13 2.05
N SER A 271 -22.45 -6.44 3.20
CA SER A 271 -22.72 -5.47 4.26
C SER A 271 -21.45 -4.99 4.95
N HIS A 272 -20.47 -5.88 5.14
CA HIS A 272 -19.16 -5.56 5.71
C HIS A 272 -18.38 -4.53 4.91
N MET A 273 -18.33 -4.65 3.57
CA MET A 273 -17.62 -3.67 2.72
C MET A 273 -18.17 -2.25 2.87
N ALA A 274 -19.51 -2.13 2.89
CA ALA A 274 -20.18 -0.85 3.07
C ALA A 274 -19.98 -0.28 4.48
N ASP A 275 -20.03 -1.15 5.49
CA ASP A 275 -19.79 -0.78 6.88
C ASP A 275 -18.37 -0.24 7.08
N VAL A 276 -17.36 -0.93 6.59
CA VAL A 276 -15.95 -0.46 6.63
C VAL A 276 -15.81 0.93 6.00
N GLY A 277 -16.47 1.16 4.86
CA GLY A 277 -16.48 2.48 4.22
C GLY A 277 -17.09 3.57 5.10
N LYS A 278 -18.26 3.33 5.71
CA LYS A 278 -18.94 4.26 6.61
C LYS A 278 -18.09 4.56 7.86
N ARG A 279 -17.57 3.51 8.49
CA ARG A 279 -16.72 3.63 9.69
C ARG A 279 -15.44 4.40 9.38
N ARG A 280 -14.88 4.22 8.18
CA ARG A 280 -13.73 4.99 7.71
C ARG A 280 -14.02 6.49 7.69
N TYR A 281 -15.15 6.90 7.13
CA TYR A 281 -15.55 8.32 7.13
C TYR A 281 -15.83 8.82 8.55
N ALA A 282 -16.43 8.00 9.40
CA ALA A 282 -16.77 8.39 10.77
C ALA A 282 -15.54 8.78 11.59
N TYR A 283 -14.49 7.94 11.64
CA TYR A 283 -13.31 8.29 12.41
C TYR A 283 -12.53 9.48 11.81
N HIS A 284 -12.52 9.65 10.49
CA HIS A 284 -11.92 10.84 9.89
C HIS A 284 -12.66 12.12 10.25
N ASN A 285 -13.98 12.09 10.32
CA ASN A 285 -14.77 13.23 10.79
C ASN A 285 -14.42 13.55 12.26
N VAL A 286 -14.31 12.53 13.12
CA VAL A 286 -13.90 12.73 14.54
C VAL A 286 -12.54 13.45 14.62
N LEU A 287 -11.55 13.01 13.83
CA LEU A 287 -10.23 13.63 13.80
C LEU A 287 -10.28 15.08 13.28
N GLN A 288 -11.07 15.34 12.24
CA GLN A 288 -11.19 16.67 11.63
C GLN A 288 -11.95 17.64 12.55
N GLU A 289 -13.01 17.20 13.21
CA GLU A 289 -13.76 17.99 14.18
C GLU A 289 -12.93 18.33 15.43
N LYS A 290 -12.13 17.37 15.91
CA LYS A 290 -11.15 17.62 16.96
C LYS A 290 -10.18 18.73 16.55
N LEU A 291 -9.57 18.61 15.37
CA LEU A 291 -8.64 19.62 14.85
C LEU A 291 -9.30 20.99 14.70
N ARG A 292 -10.55 21.07 14.22
CA ARG A 292 -11.28 22.36 14.12
C ARG A 292 -11.50 23.00 15.47
N ARG A 293 -11.80 22.22 16.52
CA ARG A 293 -11.90 22.72 17.90
C ARG A 293 -10.55 23.21 18.39
N ASP A 294 -9.48 22.40 18.23
CA ASP A 294 -8.14 22.78 18.63
C ASP A 294 -7.68 24.11 17.96
N ILE A 295 -8.06 24.33 16.69
CA ILE A 295 -7.80 25.59 15.96
C ILE A 295 -8.61 26.75 16.55
N ALA A 296 -9.89 26.55 16.84
CA ALA A 296 -10.75 27.58 17.41
C ALA A 296 -10.27 28.02 18.80
N ASP A 297 -9.77 27.07 19.59
CA ASP A 297 -9.23 27.30 20.93
C ASP A 297 -7.77 27.80 20.94
N GLY A 298 -7.11 27.87 19.76
CA GLY A 298 -5.72 28.32 19.60
C GLY A 298 -4.67 27.35 20.16
N VAL A 299 -5.01 26.08 20.36
CA VAL A 299 -4.13 25.03 20.92
C VAL A 299 -3.69 23.99 19.89
N ASP A 300 -4.02 24.20 18.60
CA ASP A 300 -3.67 23.26 17.55
C ASP A 300 -2.16 23.17 17.32
N ARG A 301 -1.70 21.95 17.06
CA ARG A 301 -0.32 21.67 16.63
C ARG A 301 -0.16 21.87 15.13
N PRO A 302 0.99 22.37 14.65
CA PRO A 302 1.26 22.47 13.22
C PRO A 302 1.04 21.13 12.53
N CYS A 303 0.14 21.10 11.54
CA CYS A 303 -0.16 19.90 10.77
C CYS A 303 -0.72 20.26 9.39
N ILE A 304 -0.72 19.30 8.46
CA ILE A 304 -1.14 19.52 7.07
C ILE A 304 -2.59 20.00 6.98
N GLN A 305 -3.52 19.31 7.65
CA GLN A 305 -4.94 19.69 7.65
C GLN A 305 -5.18 21.03 8.32
N GLY A 306 -4.45 21.33 9.41
CA GLY A 306 -4.52 22.62 10.09
C GLY A 306 -4.04 23.76 9.18
N ASN A 307 -2.94 23.57 8.47
CA ASN A 307 -2.47 24.54 7.49
C ASN A 307 -3.49 24.74 6.34
N VAL A 308 -4.07 23.66 5.82
CA VAL A 308 -5.09 23.73 4.76
C VAL A 308 -6.35 24.44 5.25
N LEU A 309 -6.82 24.17 6.48
CA LEU A 309 -8.01 24.82 7.04
C LEU A 309 -7.81 26.32 7.30
N LYS A 310 -6.58 26.75 7.57
CA LYS A 310 -6.21 28.17 7.80
C LYS A 310 -5.87 28.91 6.51
N ASP A 311 -5.63 28.19 5.40
CA ASP A 311 -5.23 28.79 4.11
C ASP A 311 -6.44 29.37 3.38
N PRO A 312 -6.45 30.70 3.10
CA PRO A 312 -7.51 31.33 2.31
C PRO A 312 -7.66 30.73 0.89
N GLU A 313 -6.58 30.26 0.25
CA GLU A 313 -6.64 29.63 -1.07
C GLU A 313 -7.32 28.27 -1.05
N ALA A 314 -7.34 27.59 0.10
CA ALA A 314 -8.01 26.31 0.26
C ALA A 314 -9.53 26.43 0.48
N LYS A 315 -10.10 27.64 0.60
CA LYS A 315 -11.56 27.88 0.74
C LYS A 315 -12.40 27.32 -0.40
N GLY A 316 -11.80 27.01 -1.54
CA GLY A 316 -12.47 26.36 -2.67
C GLY A 316 -12.57 24.83 -2.57
N LEU A 317 -12.02 24.19 -1.54
CA LEU A 317 -12.14 22.76 -1.33
C LEU A 317 -13.46 22.41 -0.64
N THR A 318 -14.13 21.37 -1.12
CA THR A 318 -15.30 20.81 -0.44
C THR A 318 -14.87 20.01 0.79
N GLU A 319 -15.80 19.79 1.75
CA GLU A 319 -15.54 18.95 2.92
C GLU A 319 -15.04 17.54 2.52
N GLY A 320 -15.62 16.95 1.47
CA GLY A 320 -15.15 15.67 0.95
C GLY A 320 -13.73 15.72 0.39
N GLU A 321 -13.30 16.83 -0.20
CA GLU A 321 -11.94 17.02 -0.70
C GLU A 321 -10.94 17.19 0.45
N LEU A 322 -11.30 17.90 1.50
CA LEU A 322 -10.51 18.02 2.74
C LEU A 322 -10.32 16.64 3.39
N LEU A 323 -11.41 15.90 3.58
CA LEU A 323 -11.37 14.53 4.10
C LEU A 323 -10.46 13.62 3.26
N SER A 324 -10.51 13.73 1.94
CA SER A 324 -9.69 12.96 1.02
C SER A 324 -8.18 13.17 1.21
N ILE A 325 -7.77 14.39 1.58
CA ILE A 325 -6.36 14.68 1.90
C ILE A 325 -5.95 13.91 3.15
N GLY A 326 -6.73 13.97 4.23
CA GLY A 326 -6.50 13.20 5.45
C GLY A 326 -6.47 11.69 5.24
N LEU A 327 -7.46 11.14 4.49
CA LEU A 327 -7.51 9.74 4.06
C LEU A 327 -6.22 9.31 3.35
N SER A 328 -5.62 10.21 2.58
CA SER A 328 -4.40 9.91 1.82
C SER A 328 -3.17 9.86 2.72
N MET A 329 -3.14 10.65 3.79
CA MET A 329 -2.05 10.68 4.76
C MET A 329 -2.01 9.39 5.60
N LEU A 330 -3.14 8.98 6.17
CA LEU A 330 -3.23 7.76 6.99
C LEU A 330 -2.91 6.49 6.17
N ALA A 331 -3.26 6.47 4.89
CA ALA A 331 -2.91 5.36 4.00
C ALA A 331 -1.38 5.13 3.84
N GLY A 332 -0.53 6.09 4.23
CA GLY A 332 0.93 5.97 4.21
C GLY A 332 1.51 5.15 5.38
N ALA A 333 0.76 4.96 6.46
CA ALA A 333 1.26 4.29 7.66
C ALA A 333 1.69 2.84 7.40
N ASP A 334 0.91 2.06 6.63
CA ASP A 334 1.20 0.64 6.41
C ASP A 334 2.50 0.41 5.61
N THR A 335 2.80 1.24 4.61
CA THR A 335 4.04 1.14 3.85
C THR A 335 5.26 1.51 4.70
N THR A 336 5.17 2.54 5.52
CA THR A 336 6.25 2.98 6.43
C THR A 336 6.53 1.91 7.48
N LYS A 337 5.49 1.37 8.13
CA LYS A 337 5.59 0.25 9.08
C LYS A 337 6.37 -0.93 8.48
N ARG A 338 5.98 -1.39 7.29
CA ARG A 338 6.60 -2.56 6.66
C ARG A 338 8.03 -2.29 6.21
N SER A 339 8.33 -1.09 5.70
CA SER A 339 9.71 -0.70 5.37
C SER A 339 10.62 -0.73 6.60
N LEU A 340 10.12 -0.23 7.74
CA LEU A 340 10.85 -0.25 9.00
C LEU A 340 11.06 -1.68 9.53
N MET A 341 10.02 -2.53 9.47
CA MET A 341 10.14 -3.94 9.87
C MET A 341 11.19 -4.69 9.05
N TRP A 342 11.19 -4.54 7.72
CA TRP A 342 12.19 -5.14 6.84
C TRP A 342 13.60 -4.66 7.16
N ALA A 343 13.79 -3.36 7.38
CA ALA A 343 15.09 -2.80 7.72
C ALA A 343 15.64 -3.33 9.05
N ILE A 344 14.78 -3.47 10.06
CA ILE A 344 15.16 -4.02 11.36
C ILE A 344 15.60 -5.48 11.23
N LEU A 345 14.85 -6.31 10.49
CA LEU A 345 15.24 -7.70 10.24
C LEU A 345 16.54 -7.81 9.44
N LEU A 346 16.71 -6.97 8.41
CA LEU A 346 17.95 -6.95 7.65
C LEU A 346 19.15 -6.60 8.54
N LEU A 347 19.04 -5.55 9.35
CA LEU A 347 20.11 -5.14 10.26
C LEU A 347 20.48 -6.24 11.26
N ALA A 348 19.52 -7.03 11.73
CA ALA A 348 19.76 -8.16 12.60
C ALA A 348 20.62 -9.25 11.92
N HIS A 349 20.44 -9.48 10.62
CA HIS A 349 21.15 -10.50 9.84
C HIS A 349 22.35 -9.99 9.04
N ARG A 350 22.60 -8.67 9.04
CA ARG A 350 23.72 -8.03 8.33
C ARG A 350 24.52 -7.15 9.29
N PRO A 351 25.26 -7.78 10.23
CA PRO A 351 26.11 -7.04 11.17
C PRO A 351 27.19 -6.21 10.47
N ASP A 352 27.65 -6.62 9.28
CA ASP A 352 28.57 -5.88 8.45
C ASP A 352 28.00 -4.52 8.02
N ILE A 353 26.76 -4.47 7.54
CA ILE A 353 26.06 -3.25 7.16
C ILE A 353 25.77 -2.38 8.39
N GLN A 354 25.32 -3.02 9.47
CA GLN A 354 25.00 -2.34 10.72
C GLN A 354 26.23 -1.63 11.29
N GLU A 355 27.39 -2.29 11.29
CA GLU A 355 28.62 -1.72 11.80
C GLU A 355 29.16 -0.60 10.90
N LYS A 356 29.17 -0.78 9.58
CA LYS A 356 29.54 0.29 8.63
C LYS A 356 28.67 1.53 8.84
N ALA A 357 27.35 1.37 9.01
CA ALA A 357 26.45 2.48 9.24
C ALA A 357 26.72 3.18 10.59
N TYR A 358 27.01 2.40 11.64
CA TYR A 358 27.37 2.94 12.95
C TYR A 358 28.68 3.75 12.91
N GLN A 359 29.72 3.23 12.26
CA GLN A 359 30.99 3.95 12.08
C GLN A 359 30.77 5.23 11.26
N ALA A 360 30.01 5.18 10.17
CA ALA A 360 29.71 6.36 9.38
C ALA A 360 28.99 7.47 10.18
N ILE A 361 28.15 7.10 11.16
CA ILE A 361 27.53 8.08 12.07
C ILE A 361 28.57 8.72 12.97
N ARG A 362 29.47 7.92 13.55
CA ARG A 362 30.54 8.41 14.44
C ARG A 362 31.53 9.31 13.71
N ASP A 363 31.90 8.93 12.49
CA ASP A 363 32.90 9.65 11.69
C ASP A 363 32.32 10.99 11.15
N ALA A 364 31.02 11.03 10.88
CA ALA A 364 30.36 12.26 10.42
C ALA A 364 30.26 13.32 11.53
N ASP A 365 29.76 12.94 12.69
CA ASP A 365 29.65 13.79 13.88
C ASP A 365 29.35 12.92 15.11
N PRO A 366 30.33 12.73 16.03
CA PRO A 366 30.12 11.98 17.26
C PRO A 366 28.98 12.51 18.14
N SER A 367 28.64 13.81 18.03
CA SER A 367 27.55 14.40 18.81
C SER A 367 26.19 13.87 18.43
N LEU A 368 26.03 13.28 17.21
CA LEU A 368 24.79 12.64 16.77
C LEU A 368 24.37 11.45 17.65
N LEU A 369 25.32 10.83 18.37
CA LEU A 369 25.01 9.74 19.32
C LEU A 369 24.22 10.23 20.55
N GLU A 370 24.23 11.52 20.82
CA GLU A 370 23.49 12.13 21.94
C GLU A 370 22.49 13.21 21.46
N SER A 371 22.46 13.48 20.16
CA SER A 371 21.58 14.52 19.59
C SER A 371 20.14 14.02 19.47
N PRO A 372 19.15 14.79 19.93
CA PRO A 372 17.74 14.49 19.69
C PRO A 372 17.28 14.85 18.26
N TYR A 373 18.14 15.44 17.43
CA TYR A 373 17.80 16.03 16.13
C TYR A 373 18.40 15.27 14.97
N ALA A 374 17.83 14.10 14.64
CA ALA A 374 18.27 13.26 13.52
C ALA A 374 17.82 13.76 12.14
N ALA A 375 16.62 14.34 12.04
CA ALA A 375 16.02 14.71 10.76
C ALA A 375 16.83 15.78 9.98
N ARG A 376 17.58 16.63 10.68
CA ARG A 376 18.43 17.67 10.07
C ARG A 376 19.84 17.21 9.74
N SER A 377 20.28 16.10 10.32
CA SER A 377 21.61 15.56 10.09
C SER A 377 21.78 15.04 8.66
N LYS A 378 23.02 14.83 8.27
CA LYS A 378 23.38 14.28 6.97
C LYS A 378 24.52 13.29 7.11
N VAL A 379 24.19 12.02 7.26
CA VAL A 379 25.13 10.89 7.24
C VAL A 379 24.92 10.13 5.93
N GLU A 380 25.88 10.18 5.04
CA GLU A 380 25.75 9.70 3.67
C GLU A 380 25.40 8.20 3.61
N TYR A 381 26.06 7.38 4.43
CA TYR A 381 25.78 5.94 4.46
C TYR A 381 24.37 5.62 4.97
N VAL A 382 23.83 6.38 5.93
CA VAL A 382 22.46 6.19 6.44
C VAL A 382 21.42 6.63 5.39
N ASP A 383 21.70 7.68 4.63
CA ASP A 383 20.87 8.09 3.48
C ASP A 383 20.89 7.02 2.39
N ALA A 384 22.06 6.49 2.07
CA ALA A 384 22.26 5.38 1.13
C ALA A 384 21.52 4.10 1.60
N PHE A 385 21.66 3.74 2.88
CA PHE A 385 20.91 2.63 3.48
C PHE A 385 19.39 2.82 3.35
N THR A 386 18.89 4.03 3.63
CA THR A 386 17.46 4.35 3.53
C THR A 386 16.93 4.16 2.09
N LYS A 387 17.69 4.60 1.12
CA LYS A 387 17.36 4.42 -0.31
C LYS A 387 17.40 2.94 -0.71
N GLU A 388 18.40 2.20 -0.23
CA GLU A 388 18.55 0.79 -0.55
C GLU A 388 17.44 -0.08 0.07
N VAL A 389 16.98 0.23 1.28
CA VAL A 389 15.78 -0.39 1.86
C VAL A 389 14.58 -0.24 0.92
N GLY A 390 14.36 0.97 0.40
CA GLY A 390 13.27 1.25 -0.55
C GLY A 390 13.42 0.49 -1.86
N ARG A 391 14.63 0.36 -2.39
CA ARG A 391 14.91 -0.41 -3.62
C ARG A 391 14.76 -1.91 -3.41
N TYR A 392 15.43 -2.44 -2.39
CA TYR A 392 15.57 -3.89 -2.20
C TYR A 392 14.25 -4.56 -1.81
N PHE A 393 13.51 -4.00 -0.86
CA PHE A 393 12.27 -4.58 -0.38
C PHE A 393 11.05 -4.16 -1.20
N VAL A 394 11.01 -2.95 -1.72
CA VAL A 394 9.89 -2.39 -2.51
C VAL A 394 8.54 -2.86 -1.96
N VAL A 395 8.14 -2.31 -0.81
CA VAL A 395 6.92 -2.76 -0.12
C VAL A 395 5.64 -2.64 -0.97
N GLN A 396 5.59 -1.67 -1.89
CA GLN A 396 4.48 -1.52 -2.85
C GLN A 396 4.92 -2.02 -4.25
N ARG A 397 5.06 -3.34 -4.42
CA ARG A 397 5.73 -3.99 -5.56
C ARG A 397 5.12 -3.71 -6.93
N LEU A 398 3.79 -3.65 -7.03
CA LEU A 398 3.08 -3.30 -8.27
C LEU A 398 2.67 -1.83 -8.34
N ALA A 399 3.20 -0.99 -7.44
CA ALA A 399 2.75 0.36 -7.24
C ALA A 399 1.20 0.43 -7.08
N LEU A 400 0.60 1.62 -7.09
CA LEU A 400 -0.85 1.71 -7.21
C LEU A 400 -1.23 1.61 -8.70
N PRO A 401 -2.18 0.75 -9.08
CA PRO A 401 -2.60 0.58 -10.47
C PRO A 401 -2.96 1.91 -11.12
N LYS A 402 -2.56 2.10 -12.37
CA LYS A 402 -2.91 3.25 -13.20
C LYS A 402 -3.94 2.86 -14.25
N ALA A 403 -4.59 3.85 -14.84
CA ALA A 403 -5.40 3.69 -16.03
C ALA A 403 -4.97 4.71 -17.08
N THR A 404 -4.99 4.33 -18.33
CA THR A 404 -4.79 5.28 -19.43
C THR A 404 -5.93 6.27 -19.48
N TYR A 405 -5.62 7.55 -19.57
CA TYR A 405 -6.59 8.63 -19.77
C TYR A 405 -6.94 8.83 -21.24
N SER A 406 -5.93 8.66 -22.11
CA SER A 406 -6.04 8.64 -23.56
C SER A 406 -5.18 7.51 -24.12
N GLN A 407 -5.11 7.40 -25.45
CA GLN A 407 -4.27 6.37 -26.10
C GLN A 407 -2.79 6.51 -25.74
N VAL A 408 -2.12 5.38 -25.60
CA VAL A 408 -0.69 5.26 -25.31
C VAL A 408 -0.03 4.36 -26.34
N HIS A 409 1.17 4.71 -26.78
CA HIS A 409 1.89 3.97 -27.82
C HIS A 409 3.12 3.26 -27.26
N TRP A 410 3.28 1.99 -27.65
CA TRP A 410 4.45 1.19 -27.29
C TRP A 410 4.85 0.25 -28.41
N LYS A 411 6.04 0.46 -29.01
CA LYS A 411 6.65 -0.43 -30.05
C LYS A 411 5.63 -0.89 -31.11
N GLY A 412 4.85 0.04 -31.65
CA GLY A 412 3.82 -0.21 -32.68
C GLY A 412 2.48 -0.78 -32.17
N ALA A 413 2.34 -1.06 -30.88
CA ALA A 413 1.05 -1.31 -30.26
C ALA A 413 0.40 0.00 -29.83
N THR A 414 -0.94 0.09 -29.97
CA THR A 414 -1.75 1.20 -29.46
C THR A 414 -2.58 0.70 -28.29
N ILE A 415 -2.27 1.16 -27.10
CA ILE A 415 -2.97 0.83 -25.85
C ILE A 415 -4.14 1.81 -25.72
N PRO A 416 -5.40 1.33 -25.70
CA PRO A 416 -6.58 2.19 -25.66
C PRO A 416 -6.70 2.99 -24.35
N ALA A 417 -7.51 4.04 -24.38
CA ALA A 417 -7.94 4.73 -23.16
C ALA A 417 -8.68 3.79 -22.20
N ASN A 418 -8.64 4.08 -20.90
CA ASN A 418 -9.20 3.26 -19.82
C ASN A 418 -8.58 1.85 -19.66
N THR A 419 -7.42 1.59 -20.27
CA THR A 419 -6.68 0.34 -20.05
C THR A 419 -6.00 0.37 -18.68
N LEU A 420 -6.12 -0.73 -17.93
CA LEU A 420 -5.44 -0.93 -16.65
C LEU A 420 -3.94 -1.08 -16.87
N LEU A 421 -3.12 -0.32 -16.13
CA LEU A 421 -1.66 -0.38 -16.20
C LEU A 421 -1.07 -0.74 -14.84
N PHE A 422 -0.20 -1.74 -14.80
CA PHE A 422 0.65 -2.06 -13.66
C PHE A 422 2.10 -1.62 -13.91
N LEU A 423 2.63 -0.81 -13.03
CA LEU A 423 4.08 -0.62 -12.91
C LEU A 423 4.62 -1.71 -11.98
N ASN A 424 5.38 -2.64 -12.52
CA ASN A 424 6.09 -3.60 -11.71
C ASN A 424 7.37 -2.97 -11.13
N SER A 425 7.20 -2.25 -10.01
CA SER A 425 8.33 -1.62 -9.30
C SER A 425 9.35 -2.67 -8.84
N TRP A 426 8.89 -3.87 -8.49
CA TRP A 426 9.76 -4.99 -8.12
C TRP A 426 10.72 -5.39 -9.24
N ALA A 427 10.23 -5.52 -10.47
CA ALA A 427 11.06 -5.80 -11.63
C ALA A 427 11.97 -4.61 -11.97
N CYS A 428 11.44 -3.37 -11.97
CA CYS A 428 12.22 -2.17 -12.27
C CYS A 428 13.38 -1.95 -11.30
N THR A 429 13.22 -2.25 -10.01
CA THR A 429 14.30 -2.13 -9.02
C THR A 429 15.32 -3.26 -9.08
N ARG A 430 15.04 -4.26 -9.92
CA ARG A 430 15.93 -5.39 -10.22
C ARG A 430 16.41 -5.41 -11.66
N ASP A 431 16.22 -4.32 -12.37
CA ASP A 431 16.66 -4.15 -13.75
C ASP A 431 18.21 -4.08 -13.81
N PRO A 432 18.87 -5.11 -14.38
CA PRO A 432 20.34 -5.16 -14.40
C PRO A 432 20.97 -4.11 -15.31
N SER A 433 20.20 -3.48 -16.19
CA SER A 433 20.67 -2.36 -17.00
C SER A 433 20.90 -1.07 -16.20
N VAL A 434 20.37 -1.04 -14.95
CA VAL A 434 20.47 0.13 -14.05
C VAL A 434 21.21 -0.21 -12.76
N PHE A 435 20.96 -1.39 -12.20
CA PHE A 435 21.53 -1.81 -10.92
C PHE A 435 22.44 -3.03 -11.12
N SER A 436 23.73 -2.86 -10.92
CA SER A 436 24.66 -4.00 -10.83
C SER A 436 24.28 -4.86 -9.62
N ASP A 437 24.33 -6.18 -9.77
CA ASP A 437 23.95 -7.13 -8.72
C ASP A 437 22.63 -6.75 -8.02
N PRO A 438 21.50 -6.66 -8.76
CA PRO A 438 20.28 -6.08 -8.24
C PRO A 438 19.65 -6.88 -7.10
N ASN A 439 20.03 -8.15 -6.93
CA ASN A 439 19.56 -9.02 -5.86
C ASN A 439 20.42 -8.92 -4.58
N THR A 440 21.47 -8.12 -4.60
CA THR A 440 22.30 -7.86 -3.41
C THR A 440 21.87 -6.54 -2.77
N PHE A 441 21.76 -6.55 -1.43
CA PHE A 441 21.56 -5.33 -0.65
C PHE A 441 22.91 -4.62 -0.47
N ALA A 442 23.10 -3.48 -1.09
CA ALA A 442 24.35 -2.72 -1.09
C ALA A 442 24.07 -1.21 -1.04
N PRO A 443 24.12 -0.59 0.15
CA PRO A 443 23.97 0.86 0.30
C PRO A 443 24.97 1.67 -0.54
N GLU A 444 26.16 1.14 -0.74
CA GLU A 444 27.26 1.79 -1.44
C GLU A 444 26.89 2.23 -2.86
N ARG A 445 25.98 1.54 -3.54
CA ARG A 445 25.47 1.93 -4.87
C ARG A 445 24.88 3.34 -4.96
N TRP A 446 24.53 3.93 -3.81
CA TRP A 446 23.93 5.26 -3.74
C TRP A 446 24.97 6.36 -3.41
N MET A 447 26.23 5.97 -3.16
CA MET A 447 27.32 6.86 -2.71
C MET A 447 28.28 7.28 -3.84
N ASP A 448 28.36 6.50 -4.91
CA ASP A 448 29.38 6.65 -5.98
C ASP A 448 29.17 7.87 -6.90
N GLY A 449 28.38 8.86 -6.50
CA GLY A 449 28.13 10.08 -7.28
C GLY A 449 27.34 9.87 -8.57
N ASP A 450 27.08 8.63 -8.97
CA ASP A 450 26.25 8.31 -10.12
C ASP A 450 24.78 8.62 -9.82
N GLN A 451 24.28 9.70 -10.46
CA GLN A 451 22.89 10.12 -10.36
C GLN A 451 21.92 9.12 -10.99
N THR A 452 22.41 8.08 -11.69
CA THR A 452 21.57 7.09 -12.39
C THR A 452 20.69 6.33 -11.43
N ALA A 453 21.24 5.78 -10.35
CA ALA A 453 20.48 5.07 -9.33
C ALA A 453 19.40 5.98 -8.69
N ASN A 454 19.73 7.22 -8.35
CA ASN A 454 18.78 8.18 -7.76
C ASN A 454 17.59 8.50 -8.68
N ARG A 455 17.77 8.47 -10.01
CA ARG A 455 16.71 8.70 -11.01
C ARG A 455 15.77 7.49 -11.16
N HIS A 456 16.15 6.34 -10.62
CA HIS A 456 15.47 5.05 -10.78
C HIS A 456 14.91 4.48 -9.46
N GLN A 457 14.64 5.34 -8.47
CA GLN A 457 13.98 4.96 -7.23
C GLN A 457 12.47 4.75 -7.45
N TYR A 458 12.02 3.49 -7.52
CA TYR A 458 10.63 3.12 -7.79
C TYR A 458 9.81 2.84 -6.53
N ALA A 459 10.39 2.91 -5.33
CA ALA A 459 9.67 2.69 -4.08
C ALA A 459 8.44 3.61 -3.90
N PHE A 460 8.52 4.81 -4.46
CA PHE A 460 7.46 5.82 -4.44
C PHE A 460 6.66 5.91 -5.76
N GLY A 461 6.86 4.96 -6.67
CA GLY A 461 6.30 5.01 -8.02
C GLY A 461 7.01 6.02 -8.93
N ILE A 462 6.40 6.33 -10.10
CA ILE A 462 7.01 7.20 -11.13
C ILE A 462 5.95 8.07 -11.82
N GLY A 463 6.39 9.20 -12.38
CA GLY A 463 5.59 10.11 -13.20
C GLY A 463 4.60 10.95 -12.39
N GLY A 464 3.59 11.50 -13.04
CA GLY A 464 2.66 12.47 -12.46
C GLY A 464 1.80 11.96 -11.28
N ARG A 465 1.85 10.67 -10.98
CA ARG A 465 1.15 10.05 -9.85
C ARG A 465 2.12 9.45 -8.81
N MET A 466 3.39 9.87 -8.81
CA MET A 466 4.37 9.55 -7.77
C MET A 466 3.85 9.98 -6.39
N CYS A 467 4.32 9.31 -5.33
CA CYS A 467 3.93 9.63 -3.95
C CYS A 467 4.21 11.10 -3.63
N VAL A 468 3.18 11.81 -3.16
CA VAL A 468 3.31 13.24 -2.79
C VAL A 468 4.13 13.43 -1.50
N ALA A 469 4.15 12.42 -0.61
CA ALA A 469 4.84 12.42 0.68
C ALA A 469 6.25 11.80 0.61
N SER A 470 6.82 11.56 -0.58
CA SER A 470 8.11 10.87 -0.74
C SER A 470 9.23 11.53 0.06
N HIS A 471 9.31 12.86 0.07
CA HIS A 471 10.34 13.61 0.83
C HIS A 471 10.19 13.40 2.34
N VAL A 472 8.97 13.55 2.87
CA VAL A 472 8.70 13.37 4.30
C VAL A 472 8.96 11.91 4.71
N ALA A 473 8.47 10.94 3.94
CA ALA A 473 8.64 9.51 4.23
C ALA A 473 10.12 9.10 4.23
N THR A 474 10.90 9.59 3.25
CA THR A 474 12.35 9.32 3.20
C THR A 474 13.06 9.92 4.41
N LYS A 475 12.74 11.16 4.78
CA LYS A 475 13.34 11.82 5.95
C LYS A 475 12.94 11.18 7.26
N ALA A 476 11.69 10.73 7.40
CA ALA A 476 11.23 10.01 8.59
C ALA A 476 11.96 8.67 8.76
N LEU A 477 12.09 7.88 7.67
CA LEU A 477 12.84 6.63 7.70
C LEU A 477 14.32 6.88 7.98
N TYR A 478 14.91 7.91 7.37
CA TYR A 478 16.29 8.30 7.66
C TYR A 478 16.49 8.62 9.14
N ALA A 479 15.64 9.47 9.74
CA ALA A 479 15.77 9.87 11.13
C ALA A 479 15.66 8.66 12.08
N VAL A 480 14.68 7.77 11.87
CA VAL A 480 14.51 6.59 12.71
C VAL A 480 15.65 5.59 12.53
N PHE A 481 16.19 5.41 11.31
CA PHE A 481 17.33 4.53 11.07
C PHE A 481 18.60 5.07 11.71
N LEU A 482 18.84 6.39 11.63
CA LEU A 482 19.98 7.01 12.28
C LEU A 482 19.95 6.73 13.79
N HIS A 483 18.86 7.05 14.46
CA HIS A 483 18.73 6.80 15.90
C HIS A 483 18.81 5.30 16.25
N LEU A 484 18.16 4.44 15.46
CA LEU A 484 18.15 3.01 15.70
C LEU A 484 19.56 2.42 15.66
N ILE A 485 20.34 2.75 14.63
CA ILE A 485 21.73 2.28 14.41
C ILE A 485 22.68 2.90 15.43
N ALA A 486 22.52 4.19 15.73
CA ALA A 486 23.36 4.89 16.72
C ALA A 486 23.23 4.28 18.12
N HIS A 487 22.04 3.85 18.50
CA HIS A 487 21.74 3.50 19.88
C HIS A 487 21.67 2.00 20.17
N PHE A 488 21.41 1.16 19.16
CA PHE A 488 21.27 -0.27 19.38
C PHE A 488 22.15 -1.09 18.45
N GLN A 489 22.65 -2.19 19.00
CA GLN A 489 23.05 -3.34 18.22
C GLN A 489 21.83 -4.26 18.09
N ILE A 490 21.44 -4.56 16.86
CA ILE A 490 20.27 -5.39 16.55
C ILE A 490 20.77 -6.78 16.20
N LEU A 491 20.21 -7.77 16.88
CA LEU A 491 20.60 -9.17 16.74
C LEU A 491 19.35 -10.03 16.44
N PRO A 492 19.50 -11.17 15.77
CA PRO A 492 18.40 -12.10 15.61
C PRO A 492 17.88 -12.55 16.98
N ALA A 493 16.58 -12.80 17.09
CA ALA A 493 15.99 -13.53 18.20
C ALA A 493 16.08 -15.04 17.92
N GLU A 494 15.78 -15.86 18.92
CA GLU A 494 15.92 -17.31 18.82
C GLU A 494 15.04 -17.90 17.70
N ASP A 495 13.81 -17.38 17.55
CA ASP A 495 12.83 -17.77 16.52
C ASP A 495 13.11 -17.18 15.13
N THR A 496 14.09 -16.28 15.00
CA THR A 496 14.45 -15.60 13.75
C THR A 496 15.93 -15.74 13.38
N MET A 497 16.59 -16.79 13.85
CA MET A 497 18.03 -17.02 13.59
C MET A 497 18.34 -17.29 12.11
N ASP A 498 17.39 -17.86 11.35
CA ASP A 498 17.58 -18.14 9.93
C ASP A 498 17.53 -16.83 9.11
N PRO A 499 18.61 -16.48 8.37
CA PRO A 499 18.64 -15.29 7.53
C PRO A 499 17.54 -15.21 6.46
N ILE A 500 16.91 -16.32 6.09
CA ILE A 500 15.83 -16.37 5.11
C ILE A 500 14.64 -15.49 5.52
N VAL A 501 14.48 -15.21 6.81
CA VAL A 501 13.41 -14.32 7.29
C VAL A 501 13.55 -12.88 6.79
N ALA A 502 14.76 -12.46 6.40
CA ALA A 502 15.05 -11.16 5.80
C ALA A 502 15.09 -11.21 4.27
N ASP A 503 14.82 -12.37 3.66
CA ASP A 503 14.69 -12.47 2.20
C ASP A 503 13.39 -11.81 1.73
N PRO A 504 13.43 -10.96 0.69
CA PRO A 504 12.25 -10.23 0.26
C PRO A 504 11.15 -11.09 -0.40
N ILE A 505 11.41 -12.35 -0.75
CA ILE A 505 10.42 -13.30 -1.30
C ILE A 505 10.05 -14.37 -0.28
N GLU A 506 11.05 -15.09 0.24
CA GLU A 506 10.79 -16.22 1.14
C GLU A 506 10.36 -15.76 2.54
N GLY A 507 10.83 -14.59 2.99
CA GLY A 507 10.43 -13.98 4.25
C GLY A 507 9.06 -13.29 4.25
N LEU A 508 8.29 -13.33 3.15
CA LEU A 508 6.98 -12.66 3.06
C LEU A 508 5.94 -13.26 4.01
N LEU A 509 5.19 -12.39 4.68
CA LEU A 509 4.04 -12.77 5.49
C LEU A 509 2.96 -13.47 4.64
N THR A 510 2.63 -12.87 3.51
CA THR A 510 1.74 -13.44 2.49
C THR A 510 2.22 -13.02 1.10
N ARG A 511 2.23 -13.96 0.17
CA ARG A 511 2.66 -13.68 -1.21
C ARG A 511 1.67 -12.80 -1.98
N GLU A 512 0.39 -12.86 -1.63
CA GLU A 512 -0.71 -12.16 -2.31
C GLU A 512 -0.96 -10.74 -1.80
N ASN A 513 -0.35 -10.31 -0.70
CA ASN A 513 -0.61 -8.98 -0.14
C ASN A 513 -0.04 -7.89 -1.07
N PRO A 514 -0.82 -6.86 -1.43
CA PRO A 514 -0.35 -5.77 -2.28
C PRO A 514 0.79 -4.96 -1.64
N ILE A 515 0.88 -4.99 -0.31
CA ILE A 515 1.96 -4.35 0.45
C ILE A 515 2.80 -5.45 1.10
N ALA A 516 4.01 -5.64 0.60
CA ALA A 516 4.93 -6.69 1.01
C ALA A 516 5.48 -6.42 2.42
N GLY A 517 5.22 -7.31 3.36
CA GLY A 517 5.75 -7.23 4.72
C GLY A 517 6.35 -8.55 5.17
N PRO A 518 7.29 -8.53 6.13
CA PRO A 518 7.92 -9.73 6.62
C PRO A 518 6.96 -10.56 7.48
N LYS A 519 7.18 -11.88 7.46
CA LYS A 519 6.50 -12.83 8.35
C LYS A 519 7.11 -12.75 9.76
N ALA A 520 8.44 -12.77 9.83
CA ALA A 520 9.17 -12.62 11.08
C ALA A 520 9.10 -11.17 11.59
N ARG A 521 9.10 -11.02 12.91
CA ARG A 521 8.95 -9.71 13.55
C ARG A 521 9.65 -9.61 14.91
N THR A 522 10.40 -10.63 15.31
CA THR A 522 11.07 -10.69 16.60
C THR A 522 12.57 -10.51 16.44
N VAL A 523 13.16 -9.59 17.19
CA VAL A 523 14.61 -9.33 17.22
C VAL A 523 15.03 -8.97 18.65
N ARG A 524 16.35 -8.93 18.90
CA ARG A 524 16.92 -8.43 20.15
C ARG A 524 17.61 -7.09 19.90
N PHE A 525 17.29 -6.11 20.74
CA PHE A 525 17.94 -4.79 20.74
C PHE A 525 18.87 -4.70 21.95
N VAL A 526 20.16 -4.63 21.72
CA VAL A 526 21.17 -4.44 22.75
C VAL A 526 21.59 -2.98 22.77
N PRO A 527 21.30 -2.20 23.81
CA PRO A 527 21.72 -0.80 23.90
C PRO A 527 23.24 -0.68 23.79
N ARG A 528 23.75 0.15 22.88
CA ARG A 528 25.21 0.41 22.76
C ARG A 528 25.72 1.23 23.93
N ASN A 529 24.93 2.24 24.34
CA ASN A 529 25.19 3.05 25.53
C ASN A 529 23.86 3.56 26.11
N ALA A 530 23.38 2.90 27.17
CA ALA A 530 22.09 3.23 27.79
C ALA A 530 22.04 4.67 28.37
N ASP A 531 23.15 5.21 28.84
CA ASP A 531 23.20 6.54 29.39
C ASP A 531 23.17 7.63 28.31
N ALA A 532 23.85 7.39 27.17
CA ALA A 532 23.73 8.26 26.00
C ALA A 532 22.28 8.32 25.48
N ILE A 533 21.60 7.16 25.41
CA ILE A 533 20.17 7.12 25.04
C ILE A 533 19.32 7.94 25.99
N ARG A 534 19.52 7.83 27.31
CA ARG A 534 18.78 8.62 28.30
C ARG A 534 19.04 10.10 28.16
N ARG A 535 20.31 10.51 27.93
CA ARG A 535 20.65 11.92 27.67
C ARG A 535 19.95 12.45 26.41
N MET A 536 20.02 11.71 25.31
CA MET A 536 19.34 12.06 24.06
C MET A 536 17.83 12.24 24.26
N LEU A 537 17.19 11.36 25.03
CA LEU A 537 15.76 11.44 25.32
C LEU A 537 15.41 12.64 26.21
N SER A 538 16.26 12.99 27.18
CA SER A 538 16.01 14.11 28.10
C SER A 538 16.32 15.48 27.48
N SER A 539 17.25 15.60 26.54
CA SER A 539 17.65 16.86 25.91
C SER A 539 16.63 17.41 24.89
N GLY A 540 15.62 16.63 24.53
CA GLY A 540 14.59 17.01 23.56
C GLY A 540 13.19 17.22 24.14
N SER A 541 13.05 17.25 25.47
CA SER A 541 11.77 17.53 26.16
C SER A 541 11.48 19.02 26.25
#